data_e739d8a543659c66fccbfb26d402301a
#
_entry.id   e739d8a543659c66fccbfb26d402301a
#
_cell.length_a   1.000
_cell.length_b   1.000
_cell.length_c   1.000
_cell.angle_alpha   90.00
_cell.angle_beta   90.00
_cell.angle_gamma   90.00
#
_symmetry.space_group_name_H-M   'P 1'
#
loop_
_entity.id
_entity.type
_entity.pdbx_description
1 polymer ?
#
loop_
_entity_poly.entity_id
_entity_poly.type
_entity_poly.pdbx_seq_one_letter_code
_entity_poly.pdbx_strand_id
1 'polypeptide(L)'
;MLLMEETAVPDAALPLTEFKAHLRLGTGFADDDIQDPVLEGFLRAALAAIEGRTGKALIEKDFSWVLHDWQDPAGQPLPVAPVSAILSLVLRDRVDEEEVIGASLYRLERDAHRPVLRPVGHRLPIVPTGGVAEIVFRAGYGTGWGDLPADLAQAVLLLAAHYYEHRSETALREGCMPFGVASLIERYRKVRLLGGGAR
;
A
#
# COMPACT_ATOMS: atom_id res chain seq x y z
N MET A 1 8.61 11.63 -10.13
CA MET A 1 8.38 10.69 -9.01
C MET A 1 7.42 9.62 -9.50
N LEU A 2 7.82 8.36 -9.50
CA LEU A 2 7.06 7.22 -9.97
C LEU A 2 7.08 6.15 -8.86
N LEU A 3 5.90 5.66 -8.45
CA LEU A 3 5.73 4.56 -7.51
C LEU A 3 5.07 3.40 -8.26
N MET A 4 5.66 2.21 -8.20
CA MET A 4 5.15 0.99 -8.82
C MET A 4 5.06 -0.13 -7.79
N GLU A 5 4.04 -0.97 -7.91
CA GLU A 5 3.94 -2.23 -7.18
C GLU A 5 4.69 -3.30 -7.98
N GLU A 6 5.73 -3.90 -7.39
CA GLU A 6 6.54 -4.94 -8.01
C GLU A 6 5.91 -6.33 -7.86
N THR A 7 5.18 -6.53 -6.76
CA THR A 7 4.53 -7.80 -6.47
C THR A 7 3.05 -7.61 -6.20
N ALA A 8 2.23 -8.54 -6.68
CA ALA A 8 0.80 -8.58 -6.37
C ALA A 8 0.55 -9.38 -5.08
N VAL A 9 -0.57 -9.07 -4.41
CA VAL A 9 -1.06 -9.90 -3.30
C VAL A 9 -1.40 -11.30 -3.85
N PRO A 10 -0.81 -12.39 -3.31
CA PRO A 10 -1.12 -13.73 -3.76
C PRO A 10 -2.57 -14.12 -3.40
N ASP A 11 -3.20 -14.95 -4.23
CA ASP A 11 -4.59 -15.39 -4.03
C ASP A 11 -4.77 -16.06 -2.66
N ALA A 12 -3.79 -16.85 -2.22
CA ALA A 12 -3.81 -17.52 -0.93
C ALA A 12 -3.85 -16.57 0.29
N ALA A 13 -3.51 -15.30 0.11
CA ALA A 13 -3.58 -14.27 1.16
C ALA A 13 -4.94 -13.56 1.19
N LEU A 14 -5.82 -13.81 0.21
CA LEU A 14 -7.16 -13.23 0.18
C LEU A 14 -8.12 -14.00 1.11
N PRO A 15 -8.99 -13.31 1.87
CA PRO A 15 -9.92 -13.93 2.81
C PRO A 15 -11.18 -14.46 2.12
N LEU A 16 -11.04 -15.35 1.14
CA LEU A 16 -12.15 -15.80 0.32
C LEU A 16 -13.19 -16.58 1.14
N THR A 17 -12.74 -17.45 2.05
CA THR A 17 -13.62 -18.21 2.94
C THR A 17 -14.40 -17.31 3.88
N GLU A 18 -13.72 -16.35 4.50
CA GLU A 18 -14.32 -15.35 5.39
C GLU A 18 -15.30 -14.45 4.63
N PHE A 19 -14.97 -14.12 3.37
CA PHE A 19 -15.85 -13.31 2.54
C PHE A 19 -17.12 -14.07 2.13
N LYS A 20 -17.01 -15.36 1.74
CA LYS A 20 -18.17 -16.24 1.50
C LYS A 20 -19.08 -16.32 2.76
N ALA A 21 -18.47 -16.49 3.93
CA ALA A 21 -19.20 -16.49 5.20
C ALA A 21 -19.86 -15.14 5.50
N HIS A 22 -19.20 -14.03 5.24
CA HIS A 22 -19.71 -12.68 5.41
C HIS A 22 -20.95 -12.42 4.53
N LEU A 23 -20.93 -12.88 3.28
CA LEU A 23 -22.05 -12.80 2.34
C LEU A 23 -23.18 -13.79 2.66
N ARG A 24 -23.01 -14.65 3.68
CA ARG A 24 -23.97 -15.71 4.04
C ARG A 24 -24.30 -16.64 2.87
N LEU A 25 -23.34 -16.86 1.99
CA LEU A 25 -23.48 -17.86 0.93
C LEU A 25 -23.51 -19.23 1.61
N GLY A 26 -24.67 -19.92 1.51
CA GLY A 26 -24.90 -21.21 2.16
C GLY A 26 -23.94 -22.29 1.61
N THR A 27 -23.81 -23.39 2.36
CA THR A 27 -22.89 -24.49 2.04
C THR A 27 -23.14 -25.13 0.66
N GLY A 28 -24.34 -25.01 0.09
CA GLY A 28 -24.65 -25.47 -1.27
C GLY A 28 -24.07 -24.60 -2.39
N PHE A 29 -23.69 -23.35 -2.10
CA PHE A 29 -22.98 -22.45 -3.03
C PHE A 29 -21.51 -22.32 -2.68
N ALA A 30 -21.08 -22.75 -1.51
CA ALA A 30 -19.70 -22.66 -1.06
C ALA A 30 -18.78 -23.70 -1.71
N ASP A 31 -19.35 -24.81 -2.20
CA ASP A 31 -18.62 -25.89 -2.87
C ASP A 31 -18.45 -25.66 -4.38
N ASP A 32 -19.06 -24.60 -4.95
CA ASP A 32 -18.94 -24.25 -6.36
C ASP A 32 -17.92 -23.14 -6.53
N ASP A 33 -16.66 -23.50 -6.81
CA ASP A 33 -15.52 -22.58 -7.07
C ASP A 33 -15.76 -21.66 -8.29
N ILE A 34 -16.87 -21.82 -9.00
CA ILE A 34 -17.24 -21.03 -10.20
C ILE A 34 -17.32 -19.54 -9.90
N GLN A 35 -17.71 -19.14 -8.68
CA GLN A 35 -17.83 -17.74 -8.28
C GLN A 35 -16.55 -17.16 -7.68
N ASP A 36 -15.58 -17.98 -7.33
CA ASP A 36 -14.36 -17.57 -6.64
C ASP A 36 -13.59 -16.47 -7.35
N PRO A 37 -13.35 -16.52 -8.67
CA PRO A 37 -12.65 -15.44 -9.37
C PRO A 37 -13.39 -14.09 -9.30
N VAL A 38 -14.73 -14.12 -9.25
CA VAL A 38 -15.55 -12.90 -9.13
C VAL A 38 -15.44 -12.31 -7.74
N LEU A 39 -15.50 -13.16 -6.70
CA LEU A 39 -15.35 -12.74 -5.31
C LEU A 39 -13.95 -12.21 -5.02
N GLU A 40 -12.92 -12.87 -5.53
CA GLU A 40 -11.53 -12.38 -5.48
C GLU A 40 -11.38 -11.01 -6.14
N GLY A 41 -12.03 -10.79 -7.28
CA GLY A 41 -12.05 -9.51 -7.95
C GLY A 41 -12.60 -8.38 -7.05
N PHE A 42 -13.70 -8.63 -6.32
CA PHE A 42 -14.26 -7.66 -5.37
C PHE A 42 -13.36 -7.44 -4.16
N LEU A 43 -12.72 -8.49 -3.64
CA LEU A 43 -11.76 -8.36 -2.54
C LEU A 43 -10.55 -7.51 -2.96
N ARG A 44 -9.99 -7.76 -4.14
CA ARG A 44 -8.87 -6.97 -4.68
C ARG A 44 -9.27 -5.51 -4.90
N ALA A 45 -10.46 -5.26 -5.44
CA ALA A 45 -10.97 -3.90 -5.62
C ALA A 45 -11.15 -3.16 -4.28
N ALA A 46 -11.66 -3.86 -3.25
CA ALA A 46 -11.83 -3.30 -1.92
C ALA A 46 -10.49 -2.98 -1.25
N LEU A 47 -9.50 -3.91 -1.35
CA LEU A 47 -8.14 -3.68 -0.87
C LEU A 47 -7.56 -2.42 -1.52
N ALA A 48 -7.55 -2.34 -2.86
CA ALA A 48 -7.00 -1.21 -3.60
C ALA A 48 -7.68 0.12 -3.24
N ALA A 49 -9.00 0.12 -3.06
CA ALA A 49 -9.75 1.33 -2.69
C ALA A 49 -9.40 1.84 -1.29
N ILE A 50 -9.21 0.93 -0.32
CA ILE A 50 -8.82 1.28 1.05
C ILE A 50 -7.35 1.73 1.07
N GLU A 51 -6.45 1.02 0.41
CA GLU A 51 -5.04 1.38 0.26
C GLU A 51 -4.89 2.78 -0.35
N GLY A 52 -5.61 3.07 -1.43
CA GLY A 52 -5.59 4.38 -2.08
C GLY A 52 -6.09 5.52 -1.17
N ARG A 53 -7.06 5.25 -0.29
CA ARG A 53 -7.59 6.27 0.64
C ARG A 53 -6.73 6.50 1.87
N THR A 54 -6.05 5.46 2.33
CA THR A 54 -5.26 5.50 3.57
C THR A 54 -3.78 5.75 3.33
N GLY A 55 -3.28 5.45 2.12
CA GLY A 55 -1.85 5.42 1.82
C GLY A 55 -1.15 4.29 2.57
N LYS A 56 -1.89 3.22 2.90
CA LYS A 56 -1.37 2.01 3.52
C LYS A 56 -1.29 0.90 2.50
N ALA A 57 -0.29 0.02 2.61
CA ALA A 57 -0.36 -1.31 2.05
C ALA A 57 -0.97 -2.23 3.11
N LEU A 58 -2.02 -2.96 2.77
CA LEU A 58 -2.71 -3.82 3.72
C LEU A 58 -1.97 -5.15 3.87
N ILE A 59 -1.76 -5.86 2.78
CA ILE A 59 -0.97 -7.09 2.73
C ILE A 59 0.40 -6.76 2.16
N GLU A 60 1.44 -7.42 2.64
CA GLU A 60 2.82 -7.13 2.25
C GLU A 60 3.03 -7.25 0.75
N LYS A 61 3.61 -6.20 0.18
CA LYS A 61 4.01 -6.09 -1.23
C LYS A 61 5.36 -5.38 -1.32
N ASP A 62 6.08 -5.66 -2.39
CA ASP A 62 7.28 -4.94 -2.75
C ASP A 62 6.94 -3.79 -3.71
N PHE A 63 7.55 -2.65 -3.48
CA PHE A 63 7.35 -1.43 -4.23
C PHE A 63 8.69 -0.90 -4.73
N SER A 64 8.71 -0.39 -5.95
CA SER A 64 9.79 0.43 -6.49
C SER A 64 9.35 1.89 -6.54
N TRP A 65 10.20 2.77 -6.06
CA TRP A 65 9.95 4.20 -6.03
C TRP A 65 11.12 5.00 -6.57
N VAL A 66 10.87 5.72 -7.66
CA VAL A 66 11.86 6.52 -8.37
C VAL A 66 11.69 8.00 -8.06
N LEU A 67 12.79 8.64 -7.66
CA LEU A 67 12.92 10.04 -7.29
C LEU A 67 14.01 10.71 -8.12
N HIS A 68 13.79 11.96 -8.50
CA HIS A 68 14.83 12.79 -9.13
C HIS A 68 15.67 13.59 -8.13
N ASP A 69 15.17 13.76 -6.91
CA ASP A 69 15.85 14.43 -5.80
C ASP A 69 15.23 14.04 -4.47
N TRP A 70 15.97 14.17 -3.38
CA TRP A 70 15.45 13.98 -2.03
C TRP A 70 14.59 15.18 -1.62
N GLN A 71 13.43 14.93 -1.00
CA GLN A 71 12.62 15.99 -0.40
C GLN A 71 13.36 16.64 0.78
N ASP A 72 14.07 15.82 1.55
CA ASP A 72 14.95 16.23 2.63
C ASP A 72 16.15 15.28 2.65
N PRO A 73 17.38 15.78 2.38
CA PRO A 73 18.59 14.96 2.45
C PRO A 73 18.88 14.35 3.83
N ALA A 74 18.29 14.89 4.92
CA ALA A 74 18.41 14.34 6.27
C ALA A 74 17.41 13.18 6.52
N GLY A 75 16.43 12.96 5.61
CA GLY A 75 15.51 11.84 5.69
C GLY A 75 14.39 11.92 4.68
N GLN A 76 14.27 10.89 3.85
CA GLN A 76 13.25 10.79 2.82
C GLN A 76 12.02 10.03 3.34
N PRO A 77 10.85 10.70 3.54
CA PRO A 77 9.61 9.99 3.87
C PRO A 77 9.18 9.08 2.72
N LEU A 78 8.77 7.86 3.06
CA LEU A 78 8.28 6.88 2.10
C LEU A 78 6.78 7.10 1.79
N PRO A 79 6.34 6.82 0.56
CA PRO A 79 4.99 7.15 0.11
C PRO A 79 3.90 6.23 0.69
N VAL A 80 4.26 5.00 1.05
CA VAL A 80 3.37 3.96 1.56
C VAL A 80 3.78 3.57 2.98
N ALA A 81 2.85 3.13 3.81
CA ALA A 81 3.08 2.67 5.17
C ALA A 81 2.16 1.47 5.51
N PRO A 82 2.48 0.67 6.51
CA PRO A 82 3.79 0.60 7.18
C PRO A 82 4.85 -0.02 6.29
N VAL A 83 6.11 0.35 6.46
CA VAL A 83 7.24 -0.26 5.75
C VAL A 83 7.96 -1.21 6.69
N SER A 84 8.16 -2.46 6.26
CA SER A 84 8.84 -3.50 7.02
C SER A 84 10.35 -3.55 6.73
N ALA A 85 10.76 -3.30 5.48
CA ALA A 85 12.15 -3.34 5.06
C ALA A 85 12.44 -2.42 3.85
N ILE A 86 13.69 -1.94 3.77
CA ILE A 86 14.28 -1.42 2.52
C ILE A 86 15.05 -2.58 1.89
N LEU A 87 14.72 -2.91 0.65
CA LEU A 87 15.33 -4.02 -0.08
C LEU A 87 16.56 -3.58 -0.83
N SER A 88 16.49 -2.41 -1.50
CA SER A 88 17.64 -1.80 -2.17
C SER A 88 17.49 -0.29 -2.28
N LEU A 89 18.62 0.38 -2.43
CA LEU A 89 18.75 1.79 -2.82
C LEU A 89 19.79 1.86 -3.92
N VAL A 90 19.40 2.33 -5.10
CA VAL A 90 20.24 2.44 -6.27
C VAL A 90 20.18 3.88 -6.78
N LEU A 91 21.33 4.47 -7.07
CA LEU A 91 21.42 5.72 -7.80
C LEU A 91 21.74 5.40 -9.25
N ARG A 92 21.03 6.05 -10.18
CA ARG A 92 21.33 5.99 -11.61
C ARG A 92 21.65 7.38 -12.12
N ASP A 93 22.65 7.47 -12.92
CA ASP A 93 22.99 8.71 -13.60
C ASP A 93 22.20 8.88 -14.92
N ARG A 94 22.47 9.94 -15.67
CA ARG A 94 21.80 10.22 -16.96
C ARG A 94 22.18 9.28 -18.12
N VAL A 95 23.19 8.42 -17.94
CA VAL A 95 23.61 7.41 -18.92
C VAL A 95 23.31 5.99 -18.44
N ASP A 96 22.41 5.87 -17.42
CA ASP A 96 21.98 4.64 -16.79
C ASP A 96 23.11 3.85 -16.09
N GLU A 97 24.20 4.50 -15.69
CA GLU A 97 25.20 3.90 -14.83
C GLU A 97 24.67 3.78 -13.41
N GLU A 98 24.70 2.57 -12.85
CA GLU A 98 24.11 2.23 -11.55
C GLU A 98 25.16 2.22 -10.43
N GLU A 99 24.84 2.91 -9.32
CA GLU A 99 25.56 2.82 -8.06
C GLU A 99 24.63 2.23 -6.99
N VAL A 100 24.91 1.00 -6.55
CA VAL A 100 24.18 0.36 -5.44
C VAL A 100 24.70 0.92 -4.12
N ILE A 101 23.81 1.56 -3.36
CA ILE A 101 24.15 2.14 -2.06
C ILE A 101 24.07 1.04 -0.99
N GLY A 102 25.19 0.83 -0.30
CA GLY A 102 25.30 -0.19 0.74
C GLY A 102 24.31 0.03 1.90
N ALA A 103 23.66 -1.03 2.37
CA ALA A 103 22.67 -0.99 3.44
C ALA A 103 23.22 -0.44 4.78
N SER A 104 24.53 -0.38 4.95
CA SER A 104 25.18 0.25 6.10
C SER A 104 25.15 1.78 6.10
N LEU A 105 24.80 2.40 4.97
CA LEU A 105 24.78 3.86 4.81
C LEU A 105 23.42 4.49 5.12
N TYR A 106 22.37 3.69 5.21
CA TYR A 106 21.03 4.15 5.52
C TYR A 106 20.32 3.20 6.50
N ARG A 107 19.23 3.66 7.07
CA ARG A 107 18.36 2.87 7.95
C ARG A 107 16.90 3.25 7.74
N LEU A 108 16.01 2.29 7.97
CA LEU A 108 14.58 2.54 8.03
C LEU A 108 14.20 3.02 9.44
N GLU A 109 13.64 4.23 9.52
CA GLU A 109 12.90 4.69 10.70
C GLU A 109 11.45 4.26 10.51
N ARG A 110 11.04 3.23 11.27
CA ARG A 110 9.70 2.65 11.17
C ARG A 110 8.69 3.55 11.85
N ASP A 111 7.62 3.86 11.13
CA ASP A 111 6.47 4.58 11.65
C ASP A 111 5.21 4.03 10.96
N ALA A 112 4.12 3.89 11.72
CA ALA A 112 2.87 3.34 11.20
C ALA A 112 2.18 4.25 10.16
N HIS A 113 2.55 5.54 10.13
CA HIS A 113 1.95 6.54 9.24
C HIS A 113 2.94 7.20 8.31
N ARG A 114 4.18 7.41 8.75
CA ARG A 114 5.21 8.14 8.01
C ARG A 114 6.59 7.49 8.17
N PRO A 115 6.81 6.30 7.63
CA PRO A 115 8.14 5.68 7.63
C PRO A 115 9.12 6.55 6.85
N VAL A 116 10.38 6.60 7.32
CA VAL A 116 11.40 7.48 6.77
C VAL A 116 12.67 6.69 6.50
N LEU A 117 13.23 6.84 5.30
CA LEU A 117 14.59 6.41 5.00
C LEU A 117 15.56 7.47 5.57
N ARG A 118 16.38 7.09 6.55
CA ARG A 118 17.35 7.95 7.19
C ARG A 118 18.78 7.59 6.80
N PRO A 119 19.68 8.56 6.59
CA PRO A 119 21.10 8.24 6.49
C PRO A 119 21.63 7.76 7.86
N VAL A 120 22.68 6.94 7.84
CA VAL A 120 23.47 6.64 9.03
C VAL A 120 24.40 7.82 9.35
N GLY A 121 24.88 8.54 8.34
CA GLY A 121 25.62 9.79 8.45
C GLY A 121 24.73 11.03 8.53
N HIS A 122 25.23 12.15 8.02
CA HIS A 122 24.51 13.43 8.09
C HIS A 122 23.46 13.62 6.99
N ARG A 123 23.63 12.98 5.83
CA ARG A 123 22.73 13.09 4.69
C ARG A 123 22.74 11.83 3.83
N LEU A 124 21.64 11.63 3.12
CA LEU A 124 21.55 10.61 2.06
C LEU A 124 22.54 10.91 0.94
N PRO A 125 22.99 9.88 0.19
CA PRO A 125 23.86 10.05 -0.96
C PRO A 125 23.27 11.05 -1.96
N ILE A 126 24.11 11.81 -2.64
CA ILE A 126 23.65 12.84 -3.59
C ILE A 126 23.14 12.13 -4.85
N VAL A 127 21.89 12.42 -5.25
CA VAL A 127 21.36 11.97 -6.53
C VAL A 127 22.13 12.65 -7.65
N PRO A 128 22.68 11.89 -8.63
CA PRO A 128 23.43 12.46 -9.73
C PRO A 128 22.60 13.47 -10.53
N THR A 129 23.22 14.55 -11.00
CA THR A 129 22.53 15.57 -11.80
C THR A 129 21.95 14.97 -13.08
N GLY A 130 20.62 15.07 -13.24
CA GLY A 130 19.88 14.46 -14.35
C GLY A 130 19.69 12.95 -14.22
N GLY A 131 20.05 12.39 -13.05
CA GLY A 131 19.81 11.00 -12.70
C GLY A 131 18.62 10.81 -11.78
N VAL A 132 18.53 9.65 -11.15
CA VAL A 132 17.46 9.26 -10.25
C VAL A 132 17.97 8.43 -9.06
N ALA A 133 17.22 8.43 -7.97
CA ALA A 133 17.33 7.45 -6.91
C ALA A 133 16.14 6.48 -6.99
N GLU A 134 16.41 5.20 -6.99
CA GLU A 134 15.44 4.13 -6.94
C GLU A 134 15.49 3.45 -5.57
N ILE A 135 14.36 3.41 -4.87
CA ILE A 135 14.21 2.76 -3.58
C ILE A 135 13.26 1.58 -3.77
N VAL A 136 13.75 0.37 -3.57
CA VAL A 136 12.89 -0.83 -3.49
C VAL A 136 12.65 -1.13 -2.02
N PHE A 137 11.39 -1.22 -1.64
CA PHE A 137 11.00 -1.44 -0.25
C PHE A 137 9.78 -2.33 -0.14
N ARG A 138 9.66 -3.01 1.00
CA ARG A 138 8.52 -3.85 1.35
C ARG A 138 7.61 -3.11 2.31
N ALA A 139 6.31 -3.09 2.01
CA ALA A 139 5.29 -2.45 2.83
C ALA A 139 4.06 -3.33 2.98
N GLY A 140 3.43 -3.27 4.15
CA GLY A 140 2.25 -4.02 4.55
C GLY A 140 2.25 -4.34 6.03
N TYR A 141 1.10 -4.78 6.56
CA TYR A 141 0.97 -5.19 7.96
C TYR A 141 1.55 -6.58 8.19
N GLY A 142 1.57 -7.44 7.16
CA GLY A 142 2.11 -8.79 7.17
C GLY A 142 1.77 -9.53 5.89
N THR A 143 2.18 -10.79 5.78
CA THR A 143 2.06 -11.59 4.57
C THR A 143 0.67 -12.18 4.37
N GLY A 144 -0.15 -12.23 5.42
CA GLY A 144 -1.46 -12.86 5.40
C GLY A 144 -2.58 -11.96 5.91
N TRP A 145 -3.81 -12.41 5.64
CA TRP A 145 -5.02 -11.71 6.09
C TRP A 145 -5.09 -11.54 7.62
N GLY A 146 -4.63 -12.53 8.39
CA GLY A 146 -4.65 -12.52 9.85
C GLY A 146 -3.72 -11.47 10.49
N ASP A 147 -2.82 -10.87 9.72
CA ASP A 147 -1.88 -9.85 10.19
C ASP A 147 -2.51 -8.44 10.16
N LEU A 148 -3.68 -8.28 9.53
CA LEU A 148 -4.35 -7.00 9.43
C LEU A 148 -5.00 -6.59 10.76
N PRO A 149 -4.97 -5.29 11.11
CA PRO A 149 -5.83 -4.75 12.15
C PRO A 149 -7.31 -5.08 11.87
N ALA A 150 -8.04 -5.48 12.90
CA ALA A 150 -9.42 -5.98 12.78
C ALA A 150 -10.38 -4.99 12.11
N ASP A 151 -10.19 -3.69 12.32
CA ASP A 151 -10.99 -2.64 11.68
C ASP A 151 -10.69 -2.50 10.19
N LEU A 152 -9.44 -2.65 9.75
CA LEU A 152 -9.09 -2.68 8.33
C LEU A 152 -9.62 -3.96 7.66
N ALA A 153 -9.49 -5.11 8.31
CA ALA A 153 -10.05 -6.37 7.82
C ALA A 153 -11.57 -6.26 7.65
N GLN A 154 -12.27 -5.74 8.66
CA GLN A 154 -13.70 -5.51 8.59
C GLN A 154 -14.10 -4.51 7.50
N ALA A 155 -13.32 -3.44 7.31
CA ALA A 155 -13.54 -2.45 6.27
C ALA A 155 -13.46 -3.06 4.86
N VAL A 156 -12.48 -3.95 4.62
CA VAL A 156 -12.33 -4.66 3.34
C VAL A 156 -13.54 -5.56 3.06
N LEU A 157 -13.95 -6.38 4.04
CA LEU A 157 -15.10 -7.28 3.86
C LEU A 157 -16.41 -6.51 3.59
N LEU A 158 -16.66 -5.42 4.33
CA LEU A 158 -17.82 -4.56 4.12
C LEU A 158 -17.81 -3.89 2.75
N LEU A 159 -16.66 -3.43 2.30
CA LEU A 159 -16.54 -2.76 0.99
C LEU A 159 -16.69 -3.78 -0.15
N ALA A 160 -16.07 -4.95 -0.02
CA ALA A 160 -16.20 -6.03 -1.00
C ALA A 160 -17.65 -6.52 -1.10
N ALA A 161 -18.36 -6.66 0.03
CA ALA A 161 -19.78 -7.01 0.06
C ALA A 161 -20.64 -5.93 -0.63
N HIS A 162 -20.34 -4.65 -0.37
CA HIS A 162 -21.01 -3.55 -1.05
C HIS A 162 -20.82 -3.62 -2.58
N TYR A 163 -19.61 -3.90 -3.07
CA TYR A 163 -19.36 -4.08 -4.50
C TYR A 163 -20.08 -5.30 -5.08
N TYR A 164 -20.17 -6.39 -4.33
CA TYR A 164 -20.89 -7.59 -4.74
C TYR A 164 -22.39 -7.34 -4.85
N GLU A 165 -22.99 -6.68 -3.87
CA GLU A 165 -24.44 -6.38 -3.84
C GLU A 165 -24.84 -5.40 -4.95
N HIS A 166 -24.01 -4.41 -5.25
CA HIS A 166 -24.28 -3.35 -6.21
C HIS A 166 -23.58 -3.55 -7.57
N ARG A 167 -23.13 -4.77 -7.88
CA ARG A 167 -22.38 -5.07 -9.13
C ARG A 167 -23.12 -4.73 -10.42
N SER A 168 -24.44 -4.63 -10.38
CA SER A 168 -25.30 -4.27 -11.53
C SER A 168 -25.59 -2.77 -11.63
N GLU A 169 -25.23 -1.99 -10.63
CA GLU A 169 -25.48 -0.53 -10.62
C GLU A 169 -24.34 0.21 -11.26
N THR A 170 -24.52 0.60 -12.53
CA THR A 170 -23.54 1.44 -13.27
C THR A 170 -23.56 2.91 -12.83
N ALA A 171 -24.54 3.32 -12.02
CA ALA A 171 -24.74 4.69 -11.54
C ALA A 171 -24.13 4.97 -10.16
N LEU A 172 -23.25 4.08 -9.64
CA LEU A 172 -22.49 4.37 -8.43
C LEU A 172 -21.67 5.65 -8.68
N ARG A 173 -22.08 6.73 -8.02
CA ARG A 173 -21.34 7.99 -8.09
C ARG A 173 -19.91 7.74 -7.63
N GLU A 174 -18.95 8.13 -8.43
CA GLU A 174 -17.54 8.08 -8.10
C GLU A 174 -17.32 8.62 -6.67
N GLY A 175 -16.75 7.80 -5.81
CA GLY A 175 -16.37 8.20 -4.45
C GLY A 175 -17.35 7.86 -3.31
N CYS A 176 -18.46 7.20 -3.55
CA CYS A 176 -19.39 6.81 -2.49
C CYS A 176 -18.89 5.58 -1.73
N MET A 177 -17.92 5.79 -0.82
CA MET A 177 -17.55 4.75 0.15
C MET A 177 -18.64 4.69 1.23
N PRO A 178 -19.15 3.50 1.58
CA PRO A 178 -20.15 3.35 2.65
C PRO A 178 -19.67 4.01 3.94
N PHE A 179 -20.56 4.69 4.66
CA PHE A 179 -20.22 5.42 5.89
C PHE A 179 -19.54 4.51 6.93
N GLY A 180 -19.99 3.25 7.08
CA GLY A 180 -19.36 2.30 7.98
C GLY A 180 -17.90 2.00 7.64
N VAL A 181 -17.59 1.86 6.34
CA VAL A 181 -16.21 1.67 5.86
C VAL A 181 -15.37 2.93 6.12
N ALA A 182 -15.91 4.10 5.77
CA ALA A 182 -15.22 5.38 5.98
C ALA A 182 -14.84 5.60 7.45
N SER A 183 -15.75 5.27 8.38
CA SER A 183 -15.50 5.36 9.83
C SER A 183 -14.39 4.44 10.32
N LEU A 184 -14.34 3.19 9.81
CA LEU A 184 -13.32 2.20 10.20
C LEU A 184 -11.91 2.61 9.75
N ILE A 185 -11.79 3.27 8.58
CA ILE A 185 -10.48 3.63 8.03
C ILE A 185 -10.02 5.04 8.41
N GLU A 186 -10.86 5.85 9.10
CA GLU A 186 -10.60 7.26 9.36
C GLU A 186 -9.25 7.49 10.08
N ARG A 187 -8.94 6.69 11.10
CA ARG A 187 -7.67 6.81 11.86
C ARG A 187 -6.41 6.51 11.04
N TYR A 188 -6.56 5.81 9.89
CA TYR A 188 -5.44 5.43 9.03
C TYR A 188 -5.17 6.45 7.92
N ARG A 189 -6.08 7.39 7.71
CA ARG A 189 -5.94 8.41 6.66
C ARG A 189 -4.78 9.35 6.95
N LYS A 190 -3.99 9.64 5.92
CA LYS A 190 -2.96 10.67 6.00
C LYS A 190 -3.63 12.04 5.98
N VAL A 191 -3.65 12.75 7.09
CA VAL A 191 -4.00 14.17 7.13
C VAL A 191 -2.79 14.94 6.61
N ARG A 192 -2.84 15.42 5.37
CA ARG A 192 -1.88 16.42 4.88
C ARG A 192 -2.28 17.76 5.49
N LEU A 193 -1.74 18.11 6.64
CA LEU A 193 -1.70 19.49 7.04
C LEU A 193 -0.83 20.19 6.00
N LEU A 194 -1.41 21.12 5.24
CA LEU A 194 -0.68 22.07 4.41
C LEU A 194 0.17 22.88 5.39
N GLY A 195 1.38 22.42 5.69
CA GLY A 195 2.37 23.21 6.37
C GLY A 195 2.68 24.37 5.44
N GLY A 196 2.18 25.57 5.79
CA GLY A 196 2.53 26.78 5.11
C GLY A 196 4.05 26.85 5.08
N GLY A 197 4.61 26.89 3.87
CA GLY A 197 6.03 27.09 3.70
C GLY A 197 6.43 28.38 4.38
N ALA A 198 7.16 28.29 5.47
CA ALA A 198 7.98 29.41 5.91
C ALA A 198 9.02 29.63 4.81
N ARG A 199 8.97 30.82 4.20
CA ARG A 199 9.98 31.35 3.29
C ARG A 199 11.29 31.53 4.01
#